data_b20cc2cf76eba3eb52fb078ce285b417
#
_entry.id   b20cc2cf76eba3eb52fb078ce285b417
#
_cell.length_a   1.000
_cell.length_b   1.000
_cell.length_c   1.000
_cell.angle_alpha   90.00
_cell.angle_beta   90.00
_cell.angle_gamma   90.00
#
_symmetry.space_group_name_H-M   'P 1'
#
loop_
_entity.id
_entity.type
_entity.pdbx_description
1 polymer ?
#
loop_
_entity_poly.entity_id
_entity_poly.type
_entity_poly.pdbx_seq_one_letter_code
_entity_poly.pdbx_strand_id
1 'polypeptide(L)'
;MDTLKGKQIMVCTFMGNARMYEALRDYGDRISQIGLFSFKVRATGEIYESGVAISDMLTYINRWPHIKWLLTVANDGANSIFRALRDNTDGAQDRFLSEIVRIMEKYPWCDGIDIDLERGDGYSTHTESTAMFCNIYNTVKAYDPAKHMNICLPGMTSVNGSVGGENWCVYGDLDAYCDTASIMSYGMAWAGSAPGPVSPRSWLEGIYDYATKVMNPDKMFLGMPAHGWNWQIYDTP
;
A
#
# COMPACT_ATOMS: atom_id res chain seq x y z
N MET A 1 -2.64 -30.04 5.77
CA MET A 1 -3.89 -29.27 6.00
C MET A 1 -3.87 -28.08 5.05
N ASP A 2 -4.63 -28.15 3.97
CA ASP A 2 -4.57 -27.14 2.91
C ASP A 2 -5.66 -26.07 3.12
N THR A 3 -5.57 -25.35 4.24
CA THR A 3 -6.57 -24.35 4.64
C THR A 3 -6.43 -23.02 3.87
N LEU A 4 -5.40 -22.88 3.03
CA LEU A 4 -5.11 -21.65 2.26
C LEU A 4 -5.31 -21.84 0.76
N LYS A 5 -5.86 -22.96 0.31
CA LYS A 5 -6.07 -23.26 -1.10
C LYS A 5 -6.90 -22.16 -1.78
N GLY A 6 -6.30 -21.45 -2.72
CA GLY A 6 -6.92 -20.35 -3.45
C GLY A 6 -6.92 -18.99 -2.74
N LYS A 7 -6.32 -18.87 -1.54
CA LYS A 7 -6.16 -17.56 -0.84
C LYS A 7 -4.77 -16.99 -1.10
N GLN A 8 -4.71 -15.70 -1.31
CA GLN A 8 -3.47 -14.97 -1.46
C GLN A 8 -3.12 -14.25 -0.14
N ILE A 9 -1.84 -14.21 0.19
CA ILE A 9 -1.31 -13.49 1.34
C ILE A 9 -0.29 -12.47 0.85
N MET A 10 -0.55 -11.21 1.13
CA MET A 10 0.42 -10.13 0.96
C MET A 10 1.03 -9.74 2.29
N VAL A 11 2.32 -9.56 2.31
CA VAL A 11 3.09 -9.08 3.47
C VAL A 11 3.73 -7.74 3.12
N CYS A 12 3.44 -6.72 3.92
CA CYS A 12 4.13 -5.43 3.84
C CYS A 12 5.24 -5.41 4.91
N THR A 13 6.47 -5.13 4.52
CA THR A 13 7.60 -5.22 5.42
C THR A 13 8.72 -4.24 5.10
N PHE A 14 9.50 -3.90 6.13
CA PHE A 14 10.72 -3.13 5.99
C PHE A 14 11.91 -4.06 5.81
N MET A 15 12.82 -3.68 4.93
CA MET A 15 14.08 -4.37 4.70
C MET A 15 14.97 -4.34 5.96
N GLY A 16 15.78 -5.40 6.11
CA GLY A 16 16.77 -5.48 7.20
C GLY A 16 16.22 -5.94 8.55
N ASN A 17 14.95 -6.32 8.62
CA ASN A 17 14.38 -6.92 9.82
C ASN A 17 14.69 -8.42 9.85
N ALA A 18 15.46 -8.88 10.86
CA ALA A 18 15.81 -10.29 11.04
C ALA A 18 14.56 -11.20 11.08
N ARG A 19 13.46 -10.73 11.68
CA ARG A 19 12.20 -11.48 11.76
C ARG A 19 11.54 -11.67 10.39
N MET A 20 11.74 -10.74 9.45
CA MET A 20 11.27 -10.91 8.08
C MET A 20 11.96 -12.11 7.42
N TYR A 21 13.28 -12.21 7.58
CA TYR A 21 14.05 -13.32 7.00
C TYR A 21 13.67 -14.67 7.62
N GLU A 22 13.41 -14.71 8.92
CA GLU A 22 12.89 -15.89 9.61
C GLU A 22 11.50 -16.26 9.08
N ALA A 23 10.59 -15.30 8.95
CA ALA A 23 9.25 -15.52 8.42
C ALA A 23 9.28 -16.02 6.96
N LEU A 24 10.13 -15.46 6.12
CA LEU A 24 10.33 -15.96 4.75
C LEU A 24 10.88 -17.37 4.72
N ARG A 25 11.84 -17.70 5.58
CA ARG A 25 12.39 -19.05 5.69
C ARG A 25 11.31 -20.06 6.07
N ASP A 26 10.46 -19.72 7.03
CA ASP A 26 9.53 -20.65 7.67
C ASP A 26 8.15 -20.69 6.96
N TYR A 27 7.76 -19.61 6.27
CA TYR A 27 6.41 -19.45 5.70
C TYR A 27 6.40 -18.90 4.26
N GLY A 28 7.54 -18.80 3.60
CA GLY A 28 7.62 -18.24 2.24
C GLY A 28 6.76 -18.99 1.21
N ASP A 29 6.53 -20.30 1.42
CA ASP A 29 5.63 -21.13 0.61
C ASP A 29 4.15 -20.70 0.65
N ARG A 30 3.77 -19.86 1.62
CA ARG A 30 2.39 -19.37 1.83
C ARG A 30 2.18 -17.93 1.40
N ILE A 31 3.26 -17.20 1.12
CA ILE A 31 3.22 -15.79 0.76
C ILE A 31 3.08 -15.68 -0.77
N SER A 32 2.13 -14.89 -1.23
CA SER A 32 1.89 -14.64 -2.65
C SER A 32 2.54 -13.37 -3.15
N GLN A 33 2.63 -12.34 -2.27
CA GLN A 33 3.09 -11.01 -2.63
C GLN A 33 3.77 -10.34 -1.45
N ILE A 34 4.81 -9.56 -1.71
CA ILE A 34 5.51 -8.76 -0.71
C ILE A 34 5.64 -7.33 -1.20
N GLY A 35 5.16 -6.38 -0.41
CA GLY A 35 5.46 -4.96 -0.52
C GLY A 35 6.69 -4.61 0.32
N LEU A 36 7.77 -4.19 -0.33
CA LEU A 36 9.02 -3.80 0.32
C LEU A 36 9.04 -2.30 0.54
N PHE A 37 8.87 -1.85 1.78
CA PHE A 37 8.94 -0.44 2.17
C PHE A 37 10.39 0.06 2.10
N SER A 38 10.83 0.41 0.90
CA SER A 38 12.22 0.80 0.63
C SER A 38 12.35 2.19 0.04
N PHE A 39 11.24 2.80 -0.39
CA PHE A 39 11.26 4.08 -1.07
C PHE A 39 10.27 5.06 -0.47
N LYS A 40 10.67 6.33 -0.51
CA LYS A 40 9.80 7.47 -0.16
C LYS A 40 9.84 8.50 -1.26
N VAL A 41 8.76 9.25 -1.39
CA VAL A 41 8.65 10.35 -2.35
C VAL A 41 8.65 11.70 -1.62
N ARG A 42 9.26 12.71 -2.25
CA ARG A 42 9.23 14.11 -1.82
C ARG A 42 8.12 14.87 -2.54
N ALA A 43 7.78 16.05 -2.03
CA ALA A 43 6.83 16.96 -2.69
C ALA A 43 7.31 17.42 -4.09
N THR A 44 8.59 17.28 -4.39
CA THR A 44 9.15 17.52 -5.72
C THR A 44 8.90 16.39 -6.71
N GLY A 45 8.36 15.25 -6.27
CA GLY A 45 8.23 14.03 -7.07
C GLY A 45 9.47 13.15 -7.10
N GLU A 46 10.58 13.57 -6.49
CA GLU A 46 11.80 12.76 -6.39
C GLU A 46 11.59 11.56 -5.48
N ILE A 47 11.94 10.37 -5.94
CA ILE A 47 11.94 9.14 -5.12
C ILE A 47 13.35 8.88 -4.59
N TYR A 48 13.46 8.61 -3.29
CA TYR A 48 14.71 8.26 -2.63
C TYR A 48 14.58 6.97 -1.83
N GLU A 49 15.68 6.25 -1.70
CA GLU A 49 15.74 5.05 -0.86
C GLU A 49 15.72 5.45 0.62
N SER A 50 14.81 4.81 1.35
CA SER A 50 14.68 5.00 2.79
C SER A 50 14.86 3.64 3.48
N GLY A 51 16.04 3.38 4.00
CA GLY A 51 16.26 2.14 4.76
C GLY A 51 17.42 1.30 4.26
N VAL A 52 17.38 -0.01 4.55
CA VAL A 52 18.48 -0.95 4.32
C VAL A 52 18.57 -1.31 2.83
N ALA A 53 19.81 -1.49 2.37
CA ALA A 53 20.10 -1.87 1.00
C ALA A 53 19.35 -3.13 0.55
N ILE A 54 18.76 -3.03 -0.64
CA ILE A 54 17.97 -4.12 -1.27
C ILE A 54 18.89 -5.22 -1.85
N SER A 55 20.22 -5.05 -1.78
CA SER A 55 21.21 -5.92 -2.39
C SER A 55 21.12 -7.40 -1.99
N ASP A 56 20.66 -7.70 -0.78
CA ASP A 56 20.63 -9.07 -0.25
C ASP A 56 19.37 -9.86 -0.64
N MET A 57 18.41 -9.21 -1.31
CA MET A 57 17.11 -9.83 -1.61
C MET A 57 17.17 -10.91 -2.70
N LEU A 58 18.16 -10.90 -3.58
CA LEU A 58 18.27 -11.86 -4.68
C LEU A 58 18.27 -13.32 -4.19
N THR A 59 18.87 -13.59 -3.02
CA THR A 59 18.86 -14.93 -2.43
C THR A 59 17.44 -15.39 -2.10
N TYR A 60 16.60 -14.51 -1.57
CA TYR A 60 15.20 -14.83 -1.22
C TYR A 60 14.31 -14.87 -2.44
N ILE A 61 14.49 -13.97 -3.40
CA ILE A 61 13.77 -13.94 -4.68
C ILE A 61 14.00 -15.28 -5.42
N ASN A 62 15.24 -15.72 -5.53
CA ASN A 62 15.58 -16.98 -6.17
C ASN A 62 15.02 -18.20 -5.43
N ARG A 63 14.94 -18.14 -4.10
CA ARG A 63 14.37 -19.21 -3.28
C ARG A 63 12.85 -19.33 -3.42
N TRP A 64 12.17 -18.19 -3.59
CA TRP A 64 10.72 -18.10 -3.62
C TRP A 64 10.22 -17.41 -4.90
N PRO A 65 10.43 -18.02 -6.08
CA PRO A 65 10.13 -17.39 -7.38
C PRO A 65 8.62 -17.22 -7.66
N HIS A 66 7.76 -17.79 -6.83
CA HIS A 66 6.31 -17.60 -6.92
C HIS A 66 5.81 -16.35 -6.19
N ILE A 67 6.63 -15.76 -5.31
CA ILE A 67 6.28 -14.53 -4.62
C ILE A 67 6.46 -13.35 -5.56
N LYS A 68 5.44 -12.50 -5.67
CA LYS A 68 5.59 -11.19 -6.32
C LYS A 68 6.27 -10.21 -5.38
N TRP A 69 7.37 -9.65 -5.83
CA TRP A 69 8.18 -8.69 -5.08
C TRP A 69 7.91 -7.29 -5.60
N LEU A 70 7.20 -6.48 -4.81
CA LEU A 70 6.86 -5.10 -5.17
C LEU A 70 7.71 -4.11 -4.37
N LEU A 71 8.14 -3.04 -5.03
CA LEU A 71 8.84 -1.94 -4.39
C LEU A 71 7.80 -0.93 -3.90
N THR A 72 7.66 -0.78 -2.59
CA THR A 72 6.70 0.17 -2.01
C THR A 72 7.27 1.57 -2.02
N VAL A 73 6.50 2.52 -2.56
CA VAL A 73 6.77 3.95 -2.53
C VAL A 73 5.72 4.64 -1.68
N ALA A 74 6.15 5.26 -0.57
CA ALA A 74 5.28 5.91 0.40
C ALA A 74 5.56 7.41 0.52
N ASN A 75 4.53 8.17 0.93
CA ASN A 75 4.65 9.61 1.25
C ASN A 75 4.65 9.89 2.76
N ASP A 76 4.77 8.85 3.61
CA ASP A 76 4.70 8.95 5.08
C ASP A 76 3.44 9.70 5.59
N GLY A 77 2.34 9.61 4.87
CA GLY A 77 1.09 10.28 5.23
C GLY A 77 1.17 11.81 5.18
N ALA A 78 2.06 12.39 4.38
CA ALA A 78 2.19 13.85 4.25
C ALA A 78 1.24 14.40 3.19
N ASN A 79 0.18 15.11 3.61
CA ASN A 79 -0.79 15.76 2.71
C ASN A 79 -0.14 16.66 1.65
N SER A 80 0.90 17.41 2.02
CA SER A 80 1.60 18.32 1.10
C SER A 80 2.26 17.58 -0.05
N ILE A 81 2.78 16.37 0.20
CA ILE A 81 3.38 15.51 -0.83
C ILE A 81 2.27 14.98 -1.75
N PHE A 82 1.21 14.41 -1.17
CA PHE A 82 0.07 13.90 -1.95
C PHE A 82 -0.49 14.99 -2.88
N ARG A 83 -0.74 16.21 -2.36
CA ARG A 83 -1.24 17.34 -3.16
C ARG A 83 -0.28 17.72 -4.27
N ALA A 84 1.01 17.83 -3.98
CA ALA A 84 2.00 18.21 -4.99
C ALA A 84 2.03 17.22 -6.16
N LEU A 85 1.92 15.93 -5.87
CA LEU A 85 1.85 14.88 -6.91
C LEU A 85 0.52 14.94 -7.65
N ARG A 86 -0.61 15.04 -6.94
CA ARG A 86 -1.94 15.10 -7.55
C ARG A 86 -2.09 16.30 -8.48
N ASP A 87 -1.67 17.47 -8.02
CA ASP A 87 -1.83 18.73 -8.73
C ASP A 87 -0.69 19.01 -9.73
N ASN A 88 0.27 18.09 -9.83
CA ASN A 88 1.49 18.23 -10.63
C ASN A 88 2.24 19.55 -10.37
N THR A 89 2.30 19.97 -9.11
CA THR A 89 2.94 21.23 -8.72
C THR A 89 4.41 21.26 -9.17
N ASP A 90 4.78 22.24 -9.95
CA ASP A 90 6.14 22.39 -10.51
C ASP A 90 6.66 21.12 -11.22
N GLY A 91 5.77 20.35 -11.84
CA GLY A 91 6.11 19.08 -12.53
C GLY A 91 6.41 17.91 -11.58
N ALA A 92 5.88 17.95 -10.36
CA ALA A 92 6.13 16.90 -9.35
C ALA A 92 5.59 15.53 -9.79
N GLN A 93 4.40 15.47 -10.39
CA GLN A 93 3.85 14.20 -10.89
C GLN A 93 4.70 13.67 -12.05
N ASP A 94 5.06 14.50 -13.01
CA ASP A 94 5.88 14.09 -14.17
C ASP A 94 7.23 13.52 -13.72
N ARG A 95 7.84 14.15 -12.73
CA ARG A 95 9.09 13.64 -12.14
C ARG A 95 8.85 12.32 -11.40
N PHE A 96 7.78 12.22 -10.64
CA PHE A 96 7.42 11.01 -9.93
C PHE A 96 7.22 9.81 -10.87
N LEU A 97 6.52 10.02 -11.98
CA LEU A 97 6.33 8.97 -13.01
C LEU A 97 7.67 8.52 -13.62
N SER A 98 8.56 9.46 -13.89
CA SER A 98 9.93 9.16 -14.38
C SER A 98 10.76 8.38 -13.35
N GLU A 99 10.63 8.75 -12.08
CA GLU A 99 11.31 8.09 -10.97
C GLU A 99 10.80 6.65 -10.73
N ILE A 100 9.51 6.38 -10.93
CA ILE A 100 8.94 5.03 -10.89
C ILE A 100 9.61 4.15 -11.95
N VAL A 101 9.77 4.64 -13.17
CA VAL A 101 10.48 3.90 -14.23
C VAL A 101 11.93 3.67 -13.81
N ARG A 102 12.62 4.72 -13.33
CA ARG A 102 14.01 4.63 -12.90
C ARG A 102 14.26 3.56 -11.83
N ILE A 103 13.36 3.44 -10.82
CA ILE A 103 13.54 2.42 -9.78
C ILE A 103 13.28 1.02 -10.31
N MET A 104 12.33 0.82 -11.23
CA MET A 104 12.10 -0.48 -11.87
C MET A 104 13.29 -0.89 -12.76
N GLU A 105 13.90 0.06 -13.45
CA GLU A 105 15.13 -0.18 -14.22
C GLU A 105 16.33 -0.54 -13.33
N LYS A 106 16.45 0.17 -12.20
CA LYS A 106 17.51 -0.09 -11.20
C LYS A 106 17.38 -1.47 -10.53
N TYR A 107 16.15 -1.93 -10.34
CA TYR A 107 15.82 -3.18 -9.67
C TYR A 107 15.02 -4.11 -10.60
N PRO A 108 15.63 -4.63 -11.69
CA PRO A 108 14.89 -5.39 -12.71
C PRO A 108 14.28 -6.70 -12.20
N TRP A 109 14.73 -7.19 -11.05
CA TRP A 109 14.17 -8.35 -10.37
C TRP A 109 12.80 -8.09 -9.71
N CYS A 110 12.40 -6.83 -9.49
CA CYS A 110 11.08 -6.56 -8.92
C CYS A 110 9.96 -6.92 -9.90
N ASP A 111 8.87 -7.47 -9.40
CA ASP A 111 7.70 -7.78 -10.21
C ASP A 111 6.82 -6.55 -10.44
N GLY A 112 7.07 -5.45 -9.74
CA GLY A 112 6.33 -4.21 -9.91
C GLY A 112 6.44 -3.24 -8.74
N ILE A 113 5.43 -2.39 -8.61
CA ILE A 113 5.38 -1.28 -7.67
C ILE A 113 4.17 -1.44 -6.74
N ASP A 114 4.35 -1.05 -5.50
CA ASP A 114 3.30 -0.87 -4.51
C ASP A 114 3.22 0.62 -4.15
N ILE A 115 2.07 1.25 -4.38
CA ILE A 115 1.86 2.69 -4.18
C ILE A 115 1.11 2.92 -2.87
N ASP A 116 1.81 3.46 -1.88
CA ASP A 116 1.31 3.78 -0.55
C ASP A 116 1.28 5.31 -0.34
N LEU A 117 0.42 5.97 -1.11
CA LEU A 117 0.19 7.41 -1.00
C LEU A 117 -1.05 7.67 -0.15
N GLU A 118 -0.81 8.14 1.06
CA GLU A 118 -1.85 8.37 2.06
C GLU A 118 -2.15 9.86 2.28
N ARG A 119 -3.31 10.13 2.92
CA ARG A 119 -3.75 11.44 3.39
C ARG A 119 -3.93 12.46 2.27
N GLY A 120 -4.70 12.07 1.25
CA GLY A 120 -5.22 13.04 0.28
C GLY A 120 -6.24 13.99 0.93
N ASP A 121 -6.56 15.04 0.21
CA ASP A 121 -7.65 15.95 0.59
C ASP A 121 -8.99 15.23 0.44
N GLY A 122 -9.92 15.30 1.22
CA GLY A 122 -11.19 14.60 1.25
C GLY A 122 -11.87 14.32 -0.11
N TYR A 123 -13.11 13.88 -0.08
CA TYR A 123 -13.86 13.39 -1.25
C TYR A 123 -13.94 14.36 -2.45
N SER A 124 -13.88 15.68 -2.20
CA SER A 124 -13.95 16.68 -3.28
C SER A 124 -12.83 16.59 -4.31
N THR A 125 -11.75 15.87 -4.03
CA THR A 125 -10.57 15.72 -4.90
C THR A 125 -10.38 14.29 -5.42
N HIS A 126 -11.40 13.43 -5.31
CA HIS A 126 -11.28 12.02 -5.73
C HIS A 126 -11.04 11.85 -7.23
N THR A 127 -11.59 12.72 -8.05
CA THR A 127 -11.40 12.68 -9.51
C THR A 127 -9.96 12.95 -9.90
N GLU A 128 -9.35 13.99 -9.33
CA GLU A 128 -7.94 14.34 -9.54
C GLU A 128 -7.01 13.26 -8.98
N SER A 129 -7.36 12.71 -7.83
CA SER A 129 -6.64 11.59 -7.25
C SER A 129 -6.71 10.36 -8.15
N THR A 130 -7.88 10.01 -8.66
CA THR A 130 -8.07 8.92 -9.63
C THR A 130 -7.24 9.14 -10.89
N ALA A 131 -7.21 10.37 -11.42
CA ALA A 131 -6.39 10.71 -12.61
C ALA A 131 -4.89 10.51 -12.33
N MET A 132 -4.40 10.89 -11.13
CA MET A 132 -3.01 10.62 -10.73
C MET A 132 -2.70 9.12 -10.72
N PHE A 133 -3.55 8.29 -10.10
CA PHE A 133 -3.34 6.84 -10.07
C PHE A 133 -3.45 6.20 -11.47
N CYS A 134 -4.34 6.71 -12.32
CA CYS A 134 -4.42 6.33 -13.73
C CYS A 134 -3.09 6.58 -14.46
N ASN A 135 -2.48 7.77 -14.27
CA ASN A 135 -1.19 8.10 -14.86
C ASN A 135 -0.08 7.19 -14.35
N ILE A 136 -0.06 6.88 -13.05
CA ILE A 136 0.91 5.95 -12.46
C ILE A 136 0.76 4.56 -13.09
N TYR A 137 -0.45 4.02 -13.13
CA TYR A 137 -0.74 2.71 -13.71
C TYR A 137 -0.32 2.64 -15.19
N ASN A 138 -0.71 3.62 -15.98
CA ASN A 138 -0.35 3.69 -17.40
C ASN A 138 1.16 3.77 -17.59
N THR A 139 1.89 4.49 -16.72
CA THR A 139 3.35 4.56 -16.76
C THR A 139 4.00 3.20 -16.48
N VAL A 140 3.52 2.50 -15.45
CA VAL A 140 4.01 1.14 -15.12
C VAL A 140 3.74 0.19 -16.28
N LYS A 141 2.54 0.21 -16.87
CA LYS A 141 2.16 -0.68 -17.97
C LYS A 141 2.82 -0.32 -19.30
N ALA A 142 3.13 0.95 -19.53
CA ALA A 142 3.89 1.39 -20.71
C ALA A 142 5.36 0.98 -20.63
N TYR A 143 5.94 0.96 -19.43
CA TYR A 143 7.30 0.47 -19.21
C TYR A 143 7.39 -1.04 -19.47
N ASP A 144 6.51 -1.82 -18.84
CA ASP A 144 6.40 -3.26 -19.07
C ASP A 144 4.98 -3.72 -18.65
N PRO A 145 4.16 -4.21 -19.58
CA PRO A 145 2.80 -4.69 -19.27
C PRO A 145 2.75 -5.82 -18.23
N ALA A 146 3.85 -6.57 -18.05
CA ALA A 146 3.95 -7.65 -17.06
C ALA A 146 4.19 -7.13 -15.64
N LYS A 147 4.67 -5.90 -15.47
CA LYS A 147 4.88 -5.31 -14.15
C LYS A 147 3.56 -5.11 -13.42
N HIS A 148 3.54 -5.53 -12.17
CA HIS A 148 2.37 -5.47 -11.29
C HIS A 148 2.29 -4.12 -10.57
N MET A 149 1.10 -3.57 -10.43
CA MET A 149 0.84 -2.40 -9.60
C MET A 149 -0.18 -2.72 -8.51
N ASN A 150 0.26 -2.62 -7.25
CA ASN A 150 -0.63 -2.59 -6.09
C ASN A 150 -0.88 -1.14 -5.65
N ILE A 151 -2.05 -0.87 -5.10
CA ILE A 151 -2.39 0.40 -4.46
C ILE A 151 -2.80 0.14 -3.01
N CYS A 152 -2.24 0.90 -2.06
CA CYS A 152 -2.73 0.93 -0.69
C CYS A 152 -3.92 1.89 -0.58
N LEU A 153 -5.05 1.41 -0.06
CA LEU A 153 -6.30 2.14 0.05
C LEU A 153 -6.71 2.31 1.52
N PRO A 154 -7.27 3.45 1.91
CA PRO A 154 -7.82 3.63 3.25
C PRO A 154 -8.99 2.68 3.50
N GLY A 155 -9.20 2.26 4.75
CA GLY A 155 -10.35 1.44 5.13
C GLY A 155 -11.65 2.25 5.10
N MET A 156 -12.55 1.97 4.15
CA MET A 156 -13.80 2.68 3.93
C MET A 156 -15.00 1.74 4.02
N THR A 157 -16.07 2.18 4.67
CA THR A 157 -17.36 1.46 4.77
C THR A 157 -18.42 2.04 3.82
N SER A 158 -18.12 3.14 3.17
CA SER A 158 -18.92 3.82 2.14
C SER A 158 -18.03 4.82 1.42
N VAL A 159 -18.51 5.45 0.37
CA VAL A 159 -17.81 6.51 -0.40
C VAL A 159 -17.19 7.61 0.49
N ASN A 160 -17.84 7.95 1.62
CA ASN A 160 -17.36 8.96 2.55
C ASN A 160 -17.08 8.39 3.95
N GLY A 161 -16.92 7.08 4.07
CA GLY A 161 -16.87 6.36 5.34
C GLY A 161 -15.49 5.91 5.78
N SER A 162 -14.43 6.65 5.48
CA SER A 162 -13.09 6.30 5.98
C SER A 162 -12.89 6.74 7.43
N VAL A 163 -12.09 6.00 8.15
CA VAL A 163 -11.57 6.42 9.45
C VAL A 163 -10.44 7.43 9.22
N GLY A 164 -10.41 8.50 10.03
CA GLY A 164 -9.40 9.56 9.89
C GLY A 164 -9.64 10.57 8.78
N GLY A 165 -10.77 10.49 8.05
CA GLY A 165 -11.11 11.45 6.99
C GLY A 165 -10.36 11.26 5.68
N GLU A 166 -9.76 10.10 5.46
CA GLU A 166 -9.01 9.77 4.23
C GLU A 166 -9.95 9.37 3.09
N ASN A 167 -10.83 10.28 2.68
CA ASN A 167 -11.82 10.04 1.62
C ASN A 167 -11.35 10.56 0.25
N TRP A 168 -10.07 10.42 -0.05
CA TRP A 168 -9.47 10.95 -1.29
C TRP A 168 -9.71 10.06 -2.51
N CYS A 169 -10.28 8.89 -2.33
CA CYS A 169 -10.50 7.92 -3.41
C CYS A 169 -11.93 7.37 -3.42
N VAL A 170 -12.30 6.82 -4.55
CA VAL A 170 -13.49 5.96 -4.74
C VAL A 170 -12.97 4.60 -5.22
N TYR A 171 -13.21 3.54 -4.50
CA TYR A 171 -12.66 2.21 -4.82
C TYR A 171 -13.01 1.76 -6.24
N GLY A 172 -14.26 1.96 -6.67
CA GLY A 172 -14.71 1.57 -8.01
C GLY A 172 -13.99 2.32 -9.13
N ASP A 173 -13.62 3.58 -8.89
CA ASP A 173 -12.89 4.39 -9.89
C ASP A 173 -11.44 3.91 -10.04
N LEU A 174 -10.87 3.32 -8.99
CA LEU A 174 -9.48 2.83 -8.97
C LEU A 174 -9.36 1.37 -9.42
N ASP A 175 -10.44 0.61 -9.48
CA ASP A 175 -10.40 -0.81 -9.85
C ASP A 175 -9.77 -1.06 -11.24
N ALA A 176 -9.96 -0.14 -12.18
CA ALA A 176 -9.35 -0.21 -13.51
C ALA A 176 -7.85 0.12 -13.52
N TYR A 177 -7.33 0.75 -12.47
CA TYR A 177 -5.98 1.31 -12.41
C TYR A 177 -5.10 0.63 -11.35
N CYS A 178 -5.37 -0.63 -11.04
CA CYS A 178 -4.52 -1.49 -10.23
C CYS A 178 -4.65 -2.94 -10.67
N ASP A 179 -3.60 -3.72 -10.44
CA ASP A 179 -3.67 -5.18 -10.55
C ASP A 179 -4.15 -5.79 -9.23
N THR A 180 -3.75 -5.21 -8.10
CA THR A 180 -4.27 -5.51 -6.76
C THR A 180 -4.41 -4.25 -5.92
N ALA A 181 -5.22 -4.32 -4.87
CA ALA A 181 -5.43 -3.27 -3.90
C ALA A 181 -5.34 -3.80 -2.47
N SER A 182 -4.50 -3.19 -1.66
CA SER A 182 -4.35 -3.49 -0.24
C SER A 182 -5.16 -2.49 0.57
N ILE A 183 -6.28 -2.92 1.12
CA ILE A 183 -7.14 -2.06 1.93
C ILE A 183 -6.63 -2.07 3.38
N MET A 184 -6.23 -0.91 3.88
CA MET A 184 -5.74 -0.69 5.24
C MET A 184 -6.89 -0.75 6.25
N SER A 185 -7.41 -1.95 6.51
CA SER A 185 -8.53 -2.20 7.41
C SER A 185 -8.09 -2.26 8.89
N TYR A 186 -7.25 -1.32 9.28
CA TYR A 186 -6.69 -1.14 10.63
C TYR A 186 -6.51 0.35 10.93
N GLY A 187 -6.19 0.66 12.21
CA GLY A 187 -5.98 2.04 12.63
C GLY A 187 -7.24 2.73 13.14
N MET A 188 -8.35 1.99 13.42
CA MET A 188 -9.52 2.57 14.05
C MET A 188 -9.18 3.10 15.44
N ALA A 189 -8.45 2.34 16.24
CA ALA A 189 -7.79 2.87 17.44
C ALA A 189 -6.29 2.98 17.17
N TRP A 190 -5.69 4.09 17.58
CA TRP A 190 -4.30 4.45 17.36
C TRP A 190 -3.74 5.19 18.59
N ALA A 191 -2.44 5.49 18.60
CA ALA A 191 -1.77 6.07 19.77
C ALA A 191 -2.42 7.35 20.34
N GLY A 192 -3.05 8.16 19.50
CA GLY A 192 -3.72 9.41 19.87
C GLY A 192 -5.23 9.30 20.07
N SER A 193 -5.81 8.12 19.91
CA SER A 193 -7.25 7.88 20.13
C SER A 193 -7.53 7.41 21.56
N ALA A 194 -8.80 7.34 21.93
CA ALA A 194 -9.21 6.56 23.10
C ALA A 194 -8.81 5.08 22.91
N PRO A 195 -8.56 4.33 24.01
CA PRO A 195 -8.30 2.90 23.96
C PRO A 195 -9.41 2.13 23.24
N GLY A 196 -9.01 1.22 22.33
CA GLY A 196 -9.95 0.43 21.56
C GLY A 196 -9.25 -0.56 20.62
N PRO A 197 -10.02 -1.39 19.92
CA PRO A 197 -9.46 -2.33 18.95
C PRO A 197 -8.92 -1.60 17.72
N VAL A 198 -7.73 -2.00 17.26
CA VAL A 198 -7.08 -1.44 16.06
C VAL A 198 -7.89 -1.76 14.80
N SER A 199 -8.52 -2.94 14.76
CA SER A 199 -9.37 -3.40 13.66
C SER A 199 -10.60 -4.14 14.23
N PRO A 200 -11.66 -3.44 14.63
CA PRO A 200 -12.87 -4.08 15.10
C PRO A 200 -13.52 -4.94 14.01
N ARG A 201 -13.99 -6.12 14.37
CA ARG A 201 -14.61 -7.07 13.44
C ARG A 201 -15.78 -6.43 12.65
N SER A 202 -16.67 -5.71 13.31
CA SER A 202 -17.81 -5.07 12.65
C SER A 202 -17.39 -4.02 11.61
N TRP A 203 -16.30 -3.30 11.87
CA TRP A 203 -15.76 -2.35 10.92
C TRP A 203 -15.09 -3.06 9.73
N LEU A 204 -14.34 -4.14 9.99
CA LEU A 204 -13.75 -4.97 8.94
C LEU A 204 -14.83 -5.58 8.03
N GLU A 205 -15.92 -6.10 8.61
CA GLU A 205 -17.07 -6.61 7.86
C GLU A 205 -17.71 -5.49 7.01
N GLY A 206 -17.87 -4.27 7.56
CA GLY A 206 -18.38 -3.12 6.81
C GLY A 206 -17.47 -2.70 5.63
N ILE A 207 -16.15 -2.74 5.81
CA ILE A 207 -15.18 -2.49 4.72
C ILE A 207 -15.33 -3.55 3.63
N TYR A 208 -15.36 -4.83 4.01
CA TYR A 208 -15.53 -5.94 3.08
C TYR A 208 -16.83 -5.81 2.28
N ASP A 209 -17.94 -5.57 2.98
CA ASP A 209 -19.27 -5.43 2.37
C ASP A 209 -19.36 -4.25 1.39
N TYR A 210 -18.66 -3.16 1.68
CA TYR A 210 -18.58 -2.02 0.76
C TYR A 210 -17.65 -2.32 -0.42
N ALA A 211 -16.44 -2.74 -0.15
CA ALA A 211 -15.41 -2.96 -1.17
C ALA A 211 -15.86 -3.99 -2.22
N THR A 212 -16.44 -5.12 -1.81
CA THR A 212 -16.89 -6.18 -2.72
C THR A 212 -18.07 -5.79 -3.62
N LYS A 213 -18.77 -4.69 -3.32
CA LYS A 213 -19.84 -4.15 -4.18
C LYS A 213 -19.33 -3.27 -5.30
N VAL A 214 -18.15 -2.67 -5.12
CA VAL A 214 -17.66 -1.60 -6.01
C VAL A 214 -16.31 -1.90 -6.64
N MET A 215 -15.61 -2.95 -6.21
CA MET A 215 -14.31 -3.36 -6.70
C MET A 215 -14.28 -4.88 -6.93
N ASN A 216 -13.45 -5.34 -7.86
CA ASN A 216 -13.26 -6.77 -8.10
C ASN A 216 -12.66 -7.47 -6.87
N PRO A 217 -13.37 -8.42 -6.23
CA PRO A 217 -12.88 -9.10 -5.03
C PRO A 217 -11.56 -9.87 -5.23
N ASP A 218 -11.28 -10.33 -6.44
CA ASP A 218 -10.06 -11.09 -6.74
C ASP A 218 -8.79 -10.22 -6.73
N LYS A 219 -8.95 -8.90 -6.73
CA LYS A 219 -7.85 -7.93 -6.62
C LYS A 219 -7.57 -7.49 -5.20
N MET A 220 -8.44 -7.79 -4.23
CA MET A 220 -8.41 -7.15 -2.91
C MET A 220 -7.64 -7.96 -1.88
N PHE A 221 -6.80 -7.27 -1.11
CA PHE A 221 -6.25 -7.71 0.16
C PHE A 221 -6.84 -6.88 1.30
N LEU A 222 -7.37 -7.53 2.32
CA LEU A 222 -7.77 -6.86 3.55
C LEU A 222 -6.60 -6.87 4.54
N GLY A 223 -6.17 -5.69 4.95
CA GLY A 223 -5.07 -5.51 5.88
C GLY A 223 -5.42 -6.01 7.29
N MET A 224 -4.59 -6.88 7.83
CA MET A 224 -4.72 -7.35 9.21
C MET A 224 -3.52 -6.85 10.03
N PRO A 225 -3.74 -6.07 11.10
CA PRO A 225 -2.65 -5.55 11.90
C PRO A 225 -1.99 -6.68 12.70
N ALA A 226 -0.66 -6.74 12.64
CA ALA A 226 0.15 -7.57 13.53
C ALA A 226 0.69 -6.74 14.72
N HIS A 227 0.07 -5.62 15.05
CA HIS A 227 0.44 -4.70 16.12
C HIS A 227 -0.79 -4.27 16.92
N GLY A 228 -0.55 -3.71 18.08
CA GLY A 228 -1.54 -3.04 18.93
C GLY A 228 -0.91 -1.84 19.61
N TRP A 229 -1.72 -1.08 20.30
CA TRP A 229 -1.30 0.08 21.06
C TRP A 229 -1.38 -0.19 22.55
N ASN A 230 -0.50 0.44 23.32
CA ASN A 230 -0.52 0.46 24.77
C ASN A 230 -0.81 1.90 25.22
N TRP A 231 -1.98 2.12 25.82
CA TRP A 231 -2.35 3.43 26.37
C TRP A 231 -1.99 3.48 27.85
N GLN A 232 -1.28 4.52 28.24
CA GLN A 232 -1.02 4.76 29.65
C GLN A 232 -2.29 5.35 30.28
N ILE A 233 -2.87 4.62 31.20
CA ILE A 233 -4.00 5.11 32.02
C ILE A 233 -3.38 5.78 33.24
N TYR A 234 -3.50 7.09 33.34
CA TYR A 234 -3.18 7.80 34.55
C TYR A 234 -4.38 7.70 35.49
N ASP A 235 -4.20 7.15 36.67
CA ASP A 235 -5.12 7.38 37.75
C ASP A 235 -5.06 8.87 38.06
N THR A 236 -6.09 9.62 37.68
CA THR A 236 -6.28 10.98 38.19
C THR A 236 -6.58 10.86 39.67
N PRO A 237 -5.79 11.49 40.55
CA PRO A 237 -6.04 11.46 41.99
C PRO A 237 -7.38 12.08 42.36
#